data_192c232f1b5aeeff9aaa36b6c4a3f9f3
#
_entry.id   192c232f1b5aeeff9aaa36b6c4a3f9f3
#
_cell.length_a   1.000
_cell.length_b   1.000
_cell.length_c   1.000
_cell.angle_alpha   90.00
_cell.angle_beta   90.00
_cell.angle_gamma   90.00
#
_symmetry.space_group_name_H-M   'P 1'
#
loop_
_entity.id
_entity.type
_entity.pdbx_description
1 polymer ?
#
loop_
_entity_poly.entity_id
_entity_poly.type
_entity_poly.pdbx_seq_one_letter_code
_entity_poly.pdbx_strand_id
1 'polypeptide(L)'
;MTTQRRTLQGLGNGVLVLMLLWTAIPFYWMIATSLKHDKEIYGYEATLIPQRPTVGNYVTVFRTTPYLLYLRNSVAVAVGSTVLSMVIAVLGAYAIARLNFPGRALLARSLVFTYLVPTSLLFIPMFAMMSVLRLTDSLHGLMIAYLGFDVPFCTWLLMGYFKSVPVELEEAARVDGCNRVGALLRVVLPMSLPALVVVTFFSFTHAWNEFLYAHVFTSTTNARTVTTGLVNFMSQDVFFWGPLMASTVMSALPPVLMFLVFQRWVVKGLTLGGVKG
;
A
#
# COMPACT_ATOMS: atom_id res chain seq x y z
N MET A 1 34.58 2.66 29.85
CA MET A 1 33.66 2.89 28.68
C MET A 1 32.61 1.80 28.44
N THR A 2 32.70 0.63 29.06
CA THR A 2 31.80 -0.53 28.76
C THR A 2 30.47 -0.54 29.52
N THR A 3 30.45 -0.07 30.78
CA THR A 3 29.22 -0.13 31.64
C THR A 3 28.18 0.90 31.21
N GLN A 4 28.59 2.12 30.91
CA GLN A 4 27.70 3.19 30.46
C GLN A 4 27.05 2.89 29.10
N ARG A 5 27.77 2.20 28.22
CA ARG A 5 27.24 1.76 26.92
C ARG A 5 26.18 0.66 27.06
N ARG A 6 26.36 -0.25 28.03
CA ARG A 6 25.41 -1.32 28.35
C ARG A 6 24.12 -0.77 28.97
N THR A 7 24.22 0.21 29.86
CA THR A 7 23.05 0.87 30.47
C THR A 7 22.25 1.68 29.43
N LEU A 8 22.92 2.41 28.54
CA LEU A 8 22.27 3.12 27.43
C LEU A 8 21.59 2.15 26.45
N GLN A 9 22.21 1.02 26.14
CA GLN A 9 21.60 -0.03 25.32
C GLN A 9 20.39 -0.68 26.02
N GLY A 10 20.46 -0.90 27.31
CA GLY A 10 19.37 -1.42 28.13
C GLY A 10 18.16 -0.47 28.15
N LEU A 11 18.40 0.82 28.34
CA LEU A 11 17.38 1.86 28.26
C LEU A 11 16.76 1.95 26.85
N GLY A 12 17.58 1.93 25.81
CA GLY A 12 17.12 1.93 24.42
C GLY A 12 16.24 0.73 24.09
N ASN A 13 16.64 -0.47 24.50
CA ASN A 13 15.86 -1.68 24.33
C ASN A 13 14.53 -1.63 25.13
N GLY A 14 14.56 -1.07 26.35
CA GLY A 14 13.34 -0.87 27.13
C GLY A 14 12.34 0.05 26.44
N VAL A 15 12.79 1.17 25.90
CA VAL A 15 11.96 2.10 25.12
C VAL A 15 11.41 1.42 23.85
N LEU A 16 12.23 0.65 23.15
CA LEU A 16 11.77 -0.09 21.96
C LEU A 16 10.68 -1.11 22.31
N VAL A 17 10.84 -1.86 23.40
CA VAL A 17 9.83 -2.82 23.86
C VAL A 17 8.51 -2.11 24.22
N LEU A 18 8.60 -0.99 24.94
CA LEU A 18 7.41 -0.19 25.27
C LEU A 18 6.71 0.34 24.02
N MET A 19 7.44 0.83 23.03
CA MET A 19 6.86 1.28 21.75
C MET A 19 6.21 0.12 20.99
N LEU A 20 6.84 -1.06 20.97
CA LEU A 20 6.27 -2.25 20.33
C LEU A 20 4.97 -2.70 21.02
N LEU A 21 4.96 -2.73 22.36
CA LEU A 21 3.75 -3.06 23.12
C LEU A 21 2.64 -2.03 22.86
N TRP A 22 2.97 -0.74 22.88
CA TRP A 22 2.02 0.33 22.59
C TRP A 22 1.39 0.20 21.19
N THR A 23 2.20 -0.05 20.18
CA THR A 23 1.71 -0.26 18.80
C THR A 23 0.92 -1.56 18.64
N ALA A 24 1.20 -2.59 19.44
CA ALA A 24 0.48 -3.86 19.39
C ALA A 24 -0.93 -3.81 20.02
N ILE A 25 -1.19 -2.88 20.96
CA ILE A 25 -2.47 -2.77 21.68
C ILE A 25 -3.68 -2.69 20.73
N PRO A 26 -3.74 -1.78 19.73
CA PRO A 26 -4.90 -1.68 18.85
C PRO A 26 -5.11 -2.95 18.01
N PHE A 27 -4.05 -3.60 17.57
CA PHE A 27 -4.16 -4.86 16.83
C PHE A 27 -4.67 -5.99 17.73
N TYR A 28 -4.15 -6.08 18.95
CA TYR A 28 -4.65 -7.01 19.94
C TYR A 28 -6.14 -6.80 20.21
N TRP A 29 -6.56 -5.53 20.44
CA TRP A 29 -7.94 -5.19 20.71
C TRP A 29 -8.86 -5.55 19.55
N MET A 30 -8.45 -5.29 18.32
CA MET A 30 -9.17 -5.66 17.11
C MET A 30 -9.38 -7.19 17.02
N ILE A 31 -8.32 -7.98 17.23
CA ILE A 31 -8.38 -9.44 17.22
C ILE A 31 -9.24 -9.96 18.39
N ALA A 32 -9.02 -9.46 19.59
CA ALA A 32 -9.79 -9.87 20.77
C ALA A 32 -11.29 -9.57 20.58
N THR A 33 -11.64 -8.36 20.11
CA THR A 33 -13.04 -7.98 19.88
C THR A 33 -13.70 -8.80 18.77
N SER A 34 -12.97 -9.17 17.72
CA SER A 34 -13.50 -10.02 16.65
C SER A 34 -13.91 -11.41 17.14
N LEU A 35 -13.37 -11.86 18.27
CA LEU A 35 -13.64 -13.16 18.89
C LEU A 35 -14.64 -13.10 20.07
N LYS A 36 -15.20 -11.91 20.39
CA LYS A 36 -16.17 -11.75 21.45
C LYS A 36 -17.61 -11.90 20.98
N HIS A 37 -18.49 -12.32 21.87
CA HIS A 37 -19.92 -12.25 21.65
C HIS A 37 -20.46 -10.83 21.86
N ASP A 38 -21.56 -10.47 21.20
CA ASP A 38 -22.17 -9.13 21.28
C ASP A 38 -22.46 -8.71 22.73
N LYS A 39 -22.93 -9.63 23.58
CA LYS A 39 -23.16 -9.35 25.01
C LYS A 39 -21.90 -8.89 25.76
N GLU A 40 -20.75 -9.36 25.35
CA GLU A 40 -19.45 -8.96 25.92
C GLU A 40 -18.93 -7.65 25.29
N ILE A 41 -19.17 -7.45 23.99
CA ILE A 41 -18.75 -6.23 23.29
C ILE A 41 -19.52 -5.00 23.80
N TYR A 42 -20.84 -5.15 24.00
CA TYR A 42 -21.72 -4.05 24.42
C TYR A 42 -22.01 -4.05 25.93
N GLY A 43 -21.34 -4.90 26.70
CA GLY A 43 -21.44 -4.93 28.16
C GLY A 43 -20.83 -3.69 28.82
N TYR A 44 -21.22 -3.44 30.08
CA TYR A 44 -20.69 -2.31 30.85
C TYR A 44 -19.21 -2.46 31.21
N GLU A 45 -18.71 -3.70 31.32
CA GLU A 45 -17.33 -3.98 31.69
C GLU A 45 -16.52 -4.37 30.43
N ALA A 46 -15.52 -3.58 30.13
CA ALA A 46 -14.59 -3.90 29.04
C ALA A 46 -13.65 -5.04 29.46
N THR A 47 -13.78 -6.19 28.82
CA THR A 47 -12.88 -7.32 29.04
C THR A 47 -11.67 -7.25 28.11
N LEU A 48 -10.47 -7.46 28.62
CA LEU A 48 -9.27 -7.51 27.78
C LEU A 48 -9.21 -8.83 26.99
N ILE A 49 -9.54 -9.94 27.63
CA ILE A 49 -9.50 -11.28 27.04
C ILE A 49 -10.94 -11.77 26.81
N PRO A 50 -11.27 -12.31 25.63
CA PRO A 50 -12.60 -12.89 25.40
C PRO A 50 -12.94 -13.98 26.43
N GLN A 51 -14.04 -13.81 27.17
CA GLN A 51 -14.47 -14.77 28.21
C GLN A 51 -14.94 -16.10 27.57
N ARG A 52 -15.62 -15.98 26.43
CA ARG A 52 -16.08 -17.12 25.63
C ARG A 52 -15.76 -16.86 24.15
N PRO A 53 -14.55 -17.24 23.68
CA PRO A 53 -14.16 -16.98 22.29
C PRO A 53 -15.13 -17.60 21.28
N THR A 54 -15.47 -16.84 20.24
CA THR A 54 -16.37 -17.28 19.17
C THR A 54 -15.85 -16.84 17.81
N VAL A 55 -16.10 -17.64 16.78
CA VAL A 55 -15.91 -17.26 15.37
C VAL A 55 -17.21 -16.75 14.73
N GLY A 56 -18.27 -16.56 15.54
CA GLY A 56 -19.57 -16.13 15.07
C GLY A 56 -19.55 -14.84 14.25
N ASN A 57 -18.71 -13.88 14.63
CA ASN A 57 -18.56 -12.61 13.90
C ASN A 57 -18.05 -12.81 12.47
N TYR A 58 -17.10 -13.73 12.27
CA TYR A 58 -16.60 -14.11 10.93
C TYR A 58 -17.69 -14.75 10.08
N VAL A 59 -18.45 -15.67 10.68
CA VAL A 59 -19.61 -16.31 10.02
C VAL A 59 -20.65 -15.26 9.63
N THR A 60 -20.92 -14.30 10.50
CA THR A 60 -21.85 -13.20 10.23
C THR A 60 -21.39 -12.39 9.03
N VAL A 61 -20.10 -12.01 8.94
CA VAL A 61 -19.55 -11.27 7.80
C VAL A 61 -19.85 -11.98 6.48
N PHE A 62 -19.56 -13.29 6.41
CA PHE A 62 -19.80 -14.07 5.17
C PHE A 62 -21.26 -14.31 4.86
N ARG A 63 -22.14 -14.29 5.86
CA ARG A 63 -23.60 -14.49 5.66
C ARG A 63 -24.33 -13.21 5.32
N THR A 64 -23.92 -12.08 5.86
CA THR A 64 -24.64 -10.80 5.73
C THR A 64 -24.08 -9.90 4.64
N THR A 65 -22.87 -10.15 4.18
CA THR A 65 -22.23 -9.34 3.14
C THR A 65 -21.56 -10.22 2.08
N PRO A 66 -21.44 -9.75 0.83
CA PRO A 66 -20.65 -10.43 -0.21
C PRO A 66 -19.15 -10.18 -0.03
N TYR A 67 -18.61 -10.45 1.17
CA TYR A 67 -17.23 -10.12 1.55
C TYR A 67 -16.18 -10.68 0.59
N LEU A 68 -16.38 -11.91 0.10
CA LEU A 68 -15.44 -12.52 -0.86
C LEU A 68 -15.41 -11.78 -2.20
N LEU A 69 -16.53 -11.20 -2.62
CA LEU A 69 -16.58 -10.35 -3.80
C LEU A 69 -15.78 -9.06 -3.57
N TYR A 70 -15.97 -8.42 -2.41
CA TYR A 70 -15.20 -7.23 -2.05
C TYR A 70 -13.70 -7.51 -1.96
N LEU A 71 -13.32 -8.65 -1.37
CA LEU A 71 -11.92 -9.09 -1.29
C LEU A 71 -11.33 -9.30 -2.70
N ARG A 72 -12.03 -10.02 -3.57
CA ARG A 72 -11.63 -10.23 -4.97
C ARG A 72 -11.44 -8.88 -5.69
N ASN A 73 -12.37 -7.96 -5.53
CA ASN A 73 -12.32 -6.64 -6.15
C ASN A 73 -11.10 -5.85 -5.63
N SER A 74 -10.86 -5.84 -4.31
CA SER A 74 -9.68 -5.19 -3.73
C SER A 74 -8.37 -5.78 -4.25
N VAL A 75 -8.27 -7.12 -4.34
CA VAL A 75 -7.09 -7.77 -4.93
C VAL A 75 -6.94 -7.36 -6.40
N ALA A 76 -8.02 -7.40 -7.18
CA ALA A 76 -7.97 -7.03 -8.61
C ALA A 76 -7.54 -5.57 -8.80
N VAL A 77 -8.10 -4.64 -8.03
CA VAL A 77 -7.73 -3.21 -8.10
C VAL A 77 -6.30 -2.99 -7.63
N ALA A 78 -5.92 -3.52 -6.46
CA ALA A 78 -4.58 -3.31 -5.91
C ALA A 78 -3.49 -3.92 -6.79
N VAL A 79 -3.67 -5.16 -7.28
CA VAL A 79 -2.70 -5.79 -8.19
C VAL A 79 -2.69 -5.09 -9.54
N GLY A 80 -3.86 -4.82 -10.12
CA GLY A 80 -3.98 -4.20 -11.44
C GLY A 80 -3.36 -2.79 -11.47
N SER A 81 -3.70 -1.92 -10.51
CA SER A 81 -3.10 -0.58 -10.42
C SER A 81 -1.60 -0.65 -10.16
N THR A 82 -1.14 -1.56 -9.28
CA THR A 82 0.30 -1.73 -9.00
C THR A 82 1.06 -2.15 -10.26
N VAL A 83 0.58 -3.14 -11.00
CA VAL A 83 1.25 -3.61 -12.23
C VAL A 83 1.31 -2.49 -13.27
N LEU A 84 0.19 -1.80 -13.50
CA LEU A 84 0.13 -0.68 -14.45
C LEU A 84 1.06 0.46 -14.01
N SER A 85 1.02 0.85 -12.74
CA SER A 85 1.90 1.89 -12.19
C SER A 85 3.37 1.52 -12.31
N MET A 86 3.73 0.26 -12.03
CA MET A 86 5.10 -0.21 -12.14
C MET A 86 5.62 -0.19 -13.57
N VAL A 87 4.83 -0.63 -14.54
CA VAL A 87 5.24 -0.58 -15.96
C VAL A 87 5.49 0.86 -16.39
N ILE A 88 4.57 1.77 -16.11
CA ILE A 88 4.69 3.18 -16.48
C ILE A 88 5.86 3.82 -15.73
N ALA A 89 5.98 3.57 -14.41
CA ALA A 89 7.02 4.15 -13.58
C ALA A 89 8.43 3.69 -13.96
N VAL A 90 8.60 2.41 -14.27
CA VAL A 90 9.90 1.86 -14.74
C VAL A 90 10.33 2.53 -16.03
N LEU A 91 9.44 2.61 -17.02
CA LEU A 91 9.75 3.25 -18.30
C LEU A 91 10.01 4.74 -18.14
N GLY A 92 9.18 5.45 -17.36
CA GLY A 92 9.34 6.87 -17.07
C GLY A 92 10.63 7.17 -16.29
N ALA A 93 10.90 6.41 -15.24
CA ALA A 93 12.11 6.55 -14.43
C ALA A 93 13.38 6.30 -15.26
N TYR A 94 13.37 5.25 -16.11
CA TYR A 94 14.47 4.96 -16.99
C TYR A 94 14.70 6.07 -18.01
N ALA A 95 13.63 6.56 -18.65
CA ALA A 95 13.74 7.67 -19.60
C ALA A 95 14.32 8.92 -18.92
N ILE A 96 13.81 9.29 -17.74
CA ILE A 96 14.29 10.45 -17.00
C ILE A 96 15.70 10.25 -16.44
N ALA A 97 16.09 9.03 -16.04
CA ALA A 97 17.42 8.77 -15.50
C ALA A 97 18.52 8.68 -16.57
N ARG A 98 18.23 8.15 -17.76
CA ARG A 98 19.20 7.74 -18.78
C ARG A 98 19.14 8.50 -20.09
N LEU A 99 17.95 8.98 -20.49
CA LEU A 99 17.82 9.63 -21.79
C LEU A 99 18.01 11.14 -21.68
N ASN A 100 18.63 11.73 -22.72
CA ASN A 100 18.73 13.17 -22.86
C ASN A 100 17.63 13.63 -23.83
N PHE A 101 16.66 14.37 -23.31
CA PHE A 101 15.58 14.97 -24.10
C PHE A 101 15.18 16.33 -23.52
N PRO A 102 14.64 17.26 -24.35
CA PRO A 102 14.18 18.56 -23.87
C PRO A 102 13.03 18.38 -22.88
N GLY A 103 13.03 19.17 -21.79
CA GLY A 103 12.00 19.09 -20.76
C GLY A 103 12.23 18.02 -19.66
N ARG A 104 13.28 17.17 -19.76
CA ARG A 104 13.62 16.15 -18.76
C ARG A 104 13.64 16.67 -17.33
N ALA A 105 14.32 17.80 -17.10
CA ALA A 105 14.43 18.40 -15.77
C ALA A 105 13.08 18.92 -15.26
N LEU A 106 12.24 19.45 -16.14
CA LEU A 106 10.89 19.89 -15.81
C LEU A 106 10.02 18.70 -15.40
N LEU A 107 10.03 17.62 -16.18
CA LEU A 107 9.31 16.39 -15.85
C LEU A 107 9.75 15.80 -14.50
N ALA A 108 11.06 15.74 -14.25
CA ALA A 108 11.57 15.23 -12.97
C ALA A 108 11.11 16.11 -11.77
N ARG A 109 11.00 17.41 -11.95
CA ARG A 109 10.48 18.32 -10.91
C ARG A 109 8.96 18.20 -10.77
N SER A 110 8.21 18.08 -11.86
CA SER A 110 6.76 17.99 -11.82
C SER A 110 6.27 16.74 -11.07
N LEU A 111 7.01 15.62 -11.10
CA LEU A 111 6.69 14.44 -10.30
C LEU A 111 6.64 14.76 -8.79
N VAL A 112 7.59 15.57 -8.31
CA VAL A 112 7.62 15.99 -6.90
C VAL A 112 6.46 16.95 -6.60
N PHE A 113 6.17 17.90 -7.49
CA PHE A 113 5.06 18.84 -7.32
C PHE A 113 3.70 18.13 -7.28
N THR A 114 3.51 17.09 -8.09
CA THR A 114 2.27 16.31 -8.07
C THR A 114 2.00 15.69 -6.69
N TYR A 115 3.07 15.34 -5.96
CA TYR A 115 2.95 14.77 -4.62
C TYR A 115 2.58 15.79 -3.54
N LEU A 116 2.81 17.08 -3.80
CA LEU A 116 2.44 18.15 -2.86
C LEU A 116 0.95 18.50 -2.92
N VAL A 117 0.24 18.08 -3.96
CA VAL A 117 -1.21 18.29 -4.07
C VAL A 117 -1.93 17.28 -3.19
N PRO A 118 -2.74 17.73 -2.20
CA PRO A 118 -3.52 16.81 -1.37
C PRO A 118 -4.46 15.98 -2.24
N THR A 119 -4.31 14.67 -2.20
CA THR A 119 -5.14 13.75 -2.99
C THR A 119 -6.62 13.91 -2.69
N SER A 120 -6.95 14.21 -1.42
CA SER A 120 -8.33 14.47 -0.99
C SER A 120 -8.99 15.69 -1.64
N LEU A 121 -8.24 16.61 -2.25
CA LEU A 121 -8.83 17.72 -3.01
C LEU A 121 -9.13 17.35 -4.47
N LEU A 122 -8.48 16.31 -4.98
CA LEU A 122 -8.58 15.91 -6.37
C LEU A 122 -9.77 14.96 -6.65
N PHE A 123 -10.48 14.46 -5.62
CA PHE A 123 -11.53 13.48 -5.85
C PHE A 123 -12.70 14.03 -6.68
N ILE A 124 -13.08 15.32 -6.49
CA ILE A 124 -14.17 15.95 -7.25
C ILE A 124 -13.83 16.05 -8.76
N PRO A 125 -12.71 16.68 -9.17
CA PRO A 125 -12.37 16.75 -10.58
C PRO A 125 -12.06 15.37 -11.18
N MET A 126 -11.48 14.44 -10.42
CA MET A 126 -11.25 13.07 -10.88
C MET A 126 -12.57 12.32 -11.08
N PHE A 127 -13.55 12.46 -10.17
CA PHE A 127 -14.88 11.88 -10.36
C PHE A 127 -15.56 12.43 -11.60
N ALA A 128 -15.54 13.76 -11.81
CA ALA A 128 -16.09 14.38 -12.99
C ALA A 128 -15.45 13.82 -14.28
N MET A 129 -14.12 13.71 -14.31
CA MET A 129 -13.40 13.13 -15.45
C MET A 129 -13.78 11.65 -15.68
N MET A 130 -13.80 10.83 -14.63
CA MET A 130 -14.20 9.42 -14.74
C MET A 130 -15.66 9.25 -15.17
N SER A 131 -16.54 10.17 -14.75
CA SER A 131 -17.95 10.20 -15.17
C SER A 131 -18.08 10.47 -16.66
N VAL A 132 -17.36 11.46 -17.19
CA VAL A 132 -17.34 11.75 -18.66
C VAL A 132 -16.80 10.55 -19.44
N LEU A 133 -15.81 9.87 -18.94
CA LEU A 133 -15.22 8.66 -19.55
C LEU A 133 -16.08 7.40 -19.36
N ARG A 134 -17.20 7.49 -18.64
CA ARG A 134 -18.07 6.35 -18.26
C ARG A 134 -17.32 5.24 -17.52
N LEU A 135 -16.37 5.63 -16.69
CA LEU A 135 -15.52 4.73 -15.88
C LEU A 135 -15.92 4.72 -14.40
N THR A 136 -16.94 5.48 -14.00
CA THR A 136 -17.54 5.37 -12.66
C THR A 136 -18.17 4.00 -12.46
N ASP A 137 -18.31 3.59 -11.20
CA ASP A 137 -18.86 2.30 -10.80
C ASP A 137 -18.18 1.09 -11.46
N SER A 138 -16.85 1.18 -11.64
CA SER A 138 -16.05 0.13 -12.25
C SER A 138 -14.69 -0.03 -11.60
N LEU A 139 -14.18 -1.28 -11.54
CA LEU A 139 -12.85 -1.57 -11.03
C LEU A 139 -11.75 -0.95 -11.91
N HIS A 140 -11.98 -0.89 -13.24
CA HIS A 140 -11.04 -0.27 -14.16
C HIS A 140 -10.90 1.24 -13.93
N GLY A 141 -12.02 1.91 -13.62
CA GLY A 141 -12.01 3.33 -13.26
C GLY A 141 -11.17 3.59 -12.01
N LEU A 142 -11.30 2.75 -10.98
CA LEU A 142 -10.44 2.83 -9.79
C LEU A 142 -8.96 2.60 -10.11
N MET A 143 -8.64 1.57 -10.89
CA MET A 143 -7.27 1.29 -11.31
C MET A 143 -6.64 2.50 -12.01
N ILE A 144 -7.36 3.12 -12.96
CA ILE A 144 -6.90 4.29 -13.70
C ILE A 144 -6.74 5.50 -12.78
N ALA A 145 -7.69 5.73 -11.88
CA ALA A 145 -7.62 6.84 -10.94
C ALA A 145 -6.37 6.72 -10.02
N TYR A 146 -6.06 5.52 -9.56
CA TYR A 146 -4.90 5.30 -8.69
C TYR A 146 -3.56 5.50 -9.39
N LEU A 147 -3.50 5.34 -10.73
CA LEU A 147 -2.30 5.68 -11.49
C LEU A 147 -1.90 7.16 -11.32
N GLY A 148 -2.88 8.04 -11.15
CA GLY A 148 -2.64 9.47 -10.95
C GLY A 148 -1.77 9.77 -9.72
N PHE A 149 -1.81 8.90 -8.71
CA PHE A 149 -1.05 9.06 -7.45
C PHE A 149 0.19 8.17 -7.43
N ASP A 150 0.04 6.91 -7.87
CA ASP A 150 1.09 5.91 -7.77
C ASP A 150 2.23 6.16 -8.77
N VAL A 151 1.90 6.51 -10.02
CA VAL A 151 2.91 6.69 -11.07
C VAL A 151 3.92 7.80 -10.74
N PRO A 152 3.52 9.00 -10.30
CA PRO A 152 4.49 10.05 -9.94
C PRO A 152 5.44 9.62 -8.84
N PHE A 153 4.92 9.05 -7.76
CA PHE A 153 5.73 8.59 -6.63
C PHE A 153 6.68 7.45 -7.02
N CYS A 154 6.14 6.42 -7.67
CA CYS A 154 6.92 5.27 -8.10
C CYS A 154 8.02 5.67 -9.08
N THR A 155 7.72 6.56 -10.03
CA THR A 155 8.70 7.07 -11.01
C THR A 155 9.79 7.87 -10.31
N TRP A 156 9.44 8.75 -9.37
CA TRP A 156 10.41 9.55 -8.63
C TRP A 156 11.37 8.68 -7.83
N LEU A 157 10.85 7.68 -7.11
CA LEU A 157 11.67 6.79 -6.30
C LEU A 157 12.58 5.92 -7.16
N LEU A 158 12.04 5.30 -8.23
CA LEU A 158 12.82 4.49 -9.15
C LEU A 158 13.87 5.30 -9.91
N MET A 159 13.58 6.55 -10.28
CA MET A 159 14.55 7.45 -10.91
C MET A 159 15.79 7.64 -10.03
N GLY A 160 15.60 7.82 -8.71
CA GLY A 160 16.70 7.91 -7.77
C GLY A 160 17.58 6.67 -7.76
N TYR A 161 16.97 5.49 -7.73
CA TYR A 161 17.70 4.22 -7.79
C TYR A 161 18.38 3.97 -9.12
N PHE A 162 17.72 4.21 -10.23
CA PHE A 162 18.32 4.01 -11.55
C PHE A 162 19.56 4.90 -11.76
N LYS A 163 19.57 6.10 -11.18
CA LYS A 163 20.75 6.98 -11.18
C LYS A 163 21.93 6.42 -10.38
N SER A 164 21.69 5.58 -9.39
CA SER A 164 22.76 4.96 -8.58
C SER A 164 23.38 3.73 -9.24
N VAL A 165 22.73 3.16 -10.27
CA VAL A 165 23.32 2.07 -11.07
C VAL A 165 24.40 2.66 -11.98
N PRO A 166 25.66 2.15 -11.96
CA PRO A 166 26.73 2.62 -12.83
C PRO A 166 26.36 2.52 -14.31
N VAL A 167 26.58 3.61 -15.06
CA VAL A 167 26.23 3.70 -16.49
C VAL A 167 27.08 2.75 -17.31
N GLU A 168 28.30 2.51 -16.87
CA GLU A 168 29.30 1.64 -17.52
C GLU A 168 28.80 0.20 -17.69
N LEU A 169 28.01 -0.30 -16.74
CA LEU A 169 27.41 -1.64 -16.84
C LEU A 169 26.35 -1.72 -17.94
N GLU A 170 25.60 -0.64 -18.11
CA GLU A 170 24.61 -0.55 -19.18
C GLU A 170 25.28 -0.39 -20.55
N GLU A 171 26.37 0.39 -20.63
CA GLU A 171 27.17 0.55 -21.84
C GLU A 171 27.85 -0.74 -22.23
N ALA A 172 28.42 -1.48 -21.28
CA ALA A 172 29.00 -2.81 -21.53
C ALA A 172 27.97 -3.77 -22.14
N ALA A 173 26.78 -3.86 -21.56
CA ALA A 173 25.70 -4.69 -22.11
C ALA A 173 25.29 -4.26 -23.53
N ARG A 174 25.40 -2.99 -23.88
CA ARG A 174 25.11 -2.49 -25.22
C ARG A 174 26.24 -2.85 -26.22
N VAL A 175 27.48 -2.85 -25.76
CA VAL A 175 28.64 -3.36 -26.60
C VAL A 175 28.46 -4.85 -26.85
N ASP A 176 27.94 -5.61 -25.88
CA ASP A 176 27.59 -7.02 -26.00
C ASP A 176 26.34 -7.30 -26.87
N GLY A 177 25.80 -6.26 -27.55
CA GLY A 177 24.69 -6.40 -28.50
C GLY A 177 23.31 -6.18 -27.94
N CYS A 178 23.15 -5.78 -26.65
CA CYS A 178 21.86 -5.40 -26.13
C CYS A 178 21.39 -4.05 -26.67
N ASN A 179 20.12 -3.96 -27.06
CA ASN A 179 19.47 -2.67 -27.24
C ASN A 179 19.14 -2.03 -25.85
N ARG A 180 18.67 -0.80 -25.84
CA ARG A 180 18.34 -0.06 -24.59
C ARG A 180 17.33 -0.78 -23.69
N VAL A 181 16.31 -1.41 -24.30
CA VAL A 181 15.30 -2.18 -23.53
C VAL A 181 15.95 -3.45 -22.97
N GLY A 182 16.83 -4.10 -23.73
CA GLY A 182 17.60 -5.25 -23.26
C GLY A 182 18.51 -4.90 -22.08
N ALA A 183 19.22 -3.76 -22.12
CA ALA A 183 20.02 -3.26 -21.01
C ALA A 183 19.17 -2.91 -19.78
N LEU A 184 18.01 -2.27 -19.96
CA LEU A 184 17.05 -2.05 -18.87
C LEU A 184 16.65 -3.36 -18.21
N LEU A 185 16.20 -4.35 -18.98
CA LEU A 185 15.65 -5.61 -18.44
C LEU A 185 16.72 -6.52 -17.84
N ARG A 186 17.94 -6.55 -18.39
CA ARG A 186 19.00 -7.50 -18.01
C ARG A 186 20.01 -6.91 -17.00
N VAL A 187 20.14 -5.58 -16.93
CA VAL A 187 21.11 -4.92 -16.06
C VAL A 187 20.43 -4.05 -15.04
N VAL A 188 19.68 -3.02 -15.47
CA VAL A 188 19.15 -1.99 -14.57
C VAL A 188 18.09 -2.56 -13.62
N LEU A 189 17.10 -3.31 -14.13
CA LEU A 189 16.04 -3.87 -13.30
C LEU A 189 16.54 -4.88 -12.25
N PRO A 190 17.38 -5.88 -12.60
CA PRO A 190 17.92 -6.81 -11.61
C PRO A 190 18.73 -6.11 -10.53
N MET A 191 19.54 -5.12 -10.86
CA MET A 191 20.29 -4.34 -9.88
C MET A 191 19.40 -3.47 -8.99
N SER A 192 18.26 -3.04 -9.52
CA SER A 192 17.28 -2.21 -8.80
C SER A 192 16.19 -3.04 -8.12
N LEU A 193 16.31 -4.36 -8.03
CA LEU A 193 15.31 -5.25 -7.44
C LEU A 193 14.84 -4.81 -6.04
N PRO A 194 15.74 -4.38 -5.11
CA PRO A 194 15.29 -3.88 -3.81
C PRO A 194 14.34 -2.68 -3.92
N ALA A 195 14.62 -1.74 -4.83
CA ALA A 195 13.77 -0.58 -5.05
C ALA A 195 12.44 -0.96 -5.70
N LEU A 196 12.47 -1.87 -6.67
CA LEU A 196 11.25 -2.38 -7.32
C LEU A 196 10.31 -3.03 -6.29
N VAL A 197 10.85 -3.81 -5.36
CA VAL A 197 10.06 -4.42 -4.27
C VAL A 197 9.45 -3.37 -3.37
N VAL A 198 10.22 -2.35 -2.96
CA VAL A 198 9.70 -1.25 -2.10
C VAL A 198 8.56 -0.50 -2.80
N VAL A 199 8.75 -0.15 -4.07
CA VAL A 199 7.75 0.60 -4.86
C VAL A 199 6.50 -0.25 -5.09
N THR A 200 6.66 -1.53 -5.41
CA THR A 200 5.54 -2.48 -5.56
C THR A 200 4.74 -2.60 -4.27
N PHE A 201 5.43 -2.76 -3.13
CA PHE A 201 4.79 -2.84 -1.82
C PHE A 201 4.02 -1.56 -1.49
N PHE A 202 4.62 -0.40 -1.76
CA PHE A 202 4.00 0.90 -1.52
C PHE A 202 2.74 1.08 -2.36
N SER A 203 2.83 0.88 -3.69
CA SER A 203 1.69 1.04 -4.61
C SER A 203 0.55 0.08 -4.26
N PHE A 204 0.87 -1.21 -3.98
CA PHE A 204 -0.12 -2.18 -3.56
C PHE A 204 -0.83 -1.75 -2.26
N THR A 205 -0.05 -1.36 -1.24
CA THR A 205 -0.60 -0.98 0.07
C THR A 205 -1.43 0.30 -0.03
N HIS A 206 -1.01 1.26 -0.86
CA HIS A 206 -1.78 2.47 -1.15
C HIS A 206 -3.14 2.12 -1.78
N ALA A 207 -3.14 1.37 -2.88
CA ALA A 207 -4.37 0.98 -3.58
C ALA A 207 -5.28 0.07 -2.72
N TRP A 208 -4.70 -0.78 -1.87
CA TRP A 208 -5.43 -1.65 -0.96
C TRP A 208 -6.18 -0.88 0.13
N ASN A 209 -5.54 0.14 0.72
CA ASN A 209 -6.08 0.92 1.83
C ASN A 209 -6.92 2.12 1.37
N GLU A 210 -6.93 2.41 0.06
CA GLU A 210 -7.64 3.56 -0.46
C GLU A 210 -9.15 3.40 -0.25
N PHE A 211 -9.75 4.39 0.39
CA PHE A 211 -11.17 4.39 0.75
C PHE A 211 -11.95 5.50 0.05
N LEU A 212 -11.40 6.72 -0.02
CA LEU A 212 -12.15 7.90 -0.45
C LEU A 212 -12.61 7.78 -1.91
N TYR A 213 -11.67 7.48 -2.80
CA TYR A 213 -11.97 7.30 -4.23
C TYR A 213 -12.82 6.07 -4.46
N ALA A 214 -12.51 4.97 -3.77
CA ALA A 214 -13.33 3.76 -3.86
C ALA A 214 -14.77 4.03 -3.41
N HIS A 215 -14.97 4.80 -2.33
CA HIS A 215 -16.30 5.13 -1.83
C HIS A 215 -17.08 6.06 -2.76
N VAL A 216 -16.40 7.06 -3.32
CA VAL A 216 -17.04 8.04 -4.22
C VAL A 216 -17.29 7.46 -5.61
N PHE A 217 -16.39 6.60 -6.12
CA PHE A 217 -16.46 6.11 -7.50
C PHE A 217 -17.30 4.85 -7.66
N THR A 218 -17.57 4.10 -6.57
CA THR A 218 -18.34 2.85 -6.65
C THR A 218 -19.65 2.96 -5.87
N SER A 219 -20.73 2.64 -6.52
CA SER A 219 -22.08 2.67 -5.94
C SER A 219 -22.69 1.27 -5.82
N THR A 220 -22.44 0.39 -6.80
CA THR A 220 -22.99 -0.96 -6.79
C THR A 220 -22.12 -1.94 -6.00
N THR A 221 -22.75 -2.97 -5.46
CA THR A 221 -22.10 -4.08 -4.76
C THR A 221 -20.98 -4.73 -5.59
N ASN A 222 -21.17 -4.79 -6.92
CA ASN A 222 -20.21 -5.45 -7.81
C ASN A 222 -18.88 -4.69 -7.98
N ALA A 223 -18.88 -3.37 -7.75
CA ALA A 223 -17.69 -2.53 -7.89
C ALA A 223 -17.02 -2.22 -6.53
N ARG A 224 -17.67 -2.50 -5.41
CA ARG A 224 -17.13 -2.18 -4.07
C ARG A 224 -15.87 -2.97 -3.75
N THR A 225 -14.93 -2.30 -3.10
CA THR A 225 -13.74 -2.87 -2.48
C THR A 225 -14.01 -3.25 -1.01
N VAL A 226 -13.07 -3.94 -0.37
CA VAL A 226 -13.19 -4.27 1.06
C VAL A 226 -13.34 -3.03 1.91
N THR A 227 -12.54 -2.00 1.68
CA THR A 227 -12.57 -0.75 2.45
C THR A 227 -13.95 -0.09 2.42
N THR A 228 -14.60 -0.06 1.27
CA THR A 228 -15.97 0.46 1.11
C THR A 228 -17.03 -0.51 1.65
N GLY A 229 -16.78 -1.80 1.57
CA GLY A 229 -17.67 -2.84 2.08
C GLY A 229 -17.80 -2.84 3.60
N LEU A 230 -16.74 -2.43 4.32
CA LEU A 230 -16.75 -2.31 5.79
C LEU A 230 -17.78 -1.29 6.31
N VAL A 231 -18.09 -0.27 5.51
CA VAL A 231 -19.10 0.74 5.86
C VAL A 231 -20.49 0.10 6.07
N ASN A 232 -20.76 -1.06 5.49
CA ASN A 232 -22.03 -1.78 5.70
C ASN A 232 -22.25 -2.18 7.18
N PHE A 233 -21.18 -2.29 7.99
CA PHE A 233 -21.28 -2.55 9.44
C PHE A 233 -21.42 -1.29 10.29
N MET A 234 -21.47 -0.12 9.64
CA MET A 234 -21.66 1.18 10.26
C MET A 234 -23.01 1.73 9.77
N SER A 235 -24.10 1.34 10.40
CA SER A 235 -25.45 1.77 10.00
C SER A 235 -25.97 2.84 10.96
N GLN A 236 -26.13 4.07 10.45
CA GLN A 236 -26.60 5.22 11.21
C GLN A 236 -25.86 5.38 12.56
N ASP A 237 -26.54 5.17 13.69
CA ASP A 237 -25.95 5.29 15.02
C ASP A 237 -25.53 3.94 15.63
N VAL A 238 -25.63 2.84 14.88
CA VAL A 238 -25.31 1.50 15.35
C VAL A 238 -24.09 0.94 14.64
N PHE A 239 -23.07 0.60 15.42
CA PHE A 239 -21.87 -0.05 14.94
C PHE A 239 -21.89 -1.53 15.31
N PHE A 240 -21.82 -2.40 14.32
CA PHE A 240 -21.68 -3.84 14.54
C PHE A 240 -20.20 -4.17 14.77
N TRP A 241 -19.69 -3.86 15.96
CA TRP A 241 -18.27 -3.94 16.29
C TRP A 241 -17.66 -5.32 16.08
N GLY A 242 -18.37 -6.39 16.44
CA GLY A 242 -17.88 -7.76 16.25
C GLY A 242 -17.59 -8.08 14.79
N PRO A 243 -18.59 -8.03 13.90
CA PRO A 243 -18.39 -8.23 12.45
C PRO A 243 -17.44 -7.20 11.81
N LEU A 244 -17.46 -5.94 12.26
CA LEU A 244 -16.54 -4.90 11.77
C LEU A 244 -15.09 -5.27 12.09
N MET A 245 -14.78 -5.67 13.32
CA MET A 245 -13.44 -6.10 13.73
C MET A 245 -13.01 -7.39 13.02
N ALA A 246 -13.93 -8.36 12.87
CA ALA A 246 -13.63 -9.60 12.14
C ALA A 246 -13.28 -9.32 10.67
N SER A 247 -14.05 -8.47 9.99
CA SER A 247 -13.76 -8.09 8.60
C SER A 247 -12.47 -7.27 8.48
N THR A 248 -12.16 -6.41 9.45
CA THR A 248 -10.91 -5.65 9.49
C THR A 248 -9.69 -6.56 9.70
N VAL A 249 -9.79 -7.56 10.60
CA VAL A 249 -8.73 -8.59 10.77
C VAL A 249 -8.46 -9.30 9.43
N MET A 250 -9.51 -9.76 8.76
CA MET A 250 -9.35 -10.44 7.46
C MET A 250 -8.78 -9.52 6.38
N SER A 251 -9.19 -8.24 6.38
CA SER A 251 -8.71 -7.24 5.42
C SER A 251 -7.24 -6.85 5.65
N ALA A 252 -6.74 -6.97 6.88
CA ALA A 252 -5.34 -6.71 7.18
C ALA A 252 -4.39 -7.81 6.71
N LEU A 253 -4.89 -9.04 6.48
CA LEU A 253 -4.05 -10.18 6.13
C LEU A 253 -3.25 -9.99 4.83
N PRO A 254 -3.82 -9.55 3.68
CA PRO A 254 -3.06 -9.46 2.44
C PRO A 254 -1.86 -8.49 2.51
N PRO A 255 -1.98 -7.24 3.00
CA PRO A 255 -0.81 -6.37 3.18
C PRO A 255 0.22 -6.94 4.16
N VAL A 256 -0.23 -7.55 5.27
CA VAL A 256 0.67 -8.17 6.26
C VAL A 256 1.44 -9.33 5.64
N LEU A 257 0.76 -10.25 4.95
CA LEU A 257 1.40 -11.36 4.25
C LEU A 257 2.40 -10.87 3.20
N MET A 258 2.01 -9.86 2.42
CA MET A 258 2.90 -9.24 1.45
C MET A 258 4.14 -8.64 2.13
N PHE A 259 3.98 -7.93 3.26
CA PHE A 259 5.10 -7.41 4.03
C PHE A 259 6.02 -8.52 4.53
N LEU A 260 5.49 -9.60 5.11
CA LEU A 260 6.28 -10.72 5.60
C LEU A 260 7.12 -11.39 4.50
N VAL A 261 6.59 -11.46 3.28
CA VAL A 261 7.33 -11.98 2.12
C VAL A 261 8.45 -11.00 1.70
N PHE A 262 8.16 -9.70 1.66
CA PHE A 262 9.06 -8.69 1.10
C PHE A 262 9.94 -7.97 2.10
N GLN A 263 9.75 -8.14 3.42
CA GLN A 263 10.44 -7.40 4.49
C GLN A 263 11.97 -7.34 4.32
N ARG A 264 12.60 -8.45 3.90
CA ARG A 264 14.06 -8.51 3.71
C ARG A 264 14.57 -7.54 2.65
N TRP A 265 13.80 -7.30 1.59
CA TRP A 265 14.15 -6.35 0.53
C TRP A 265 13.74 -4.92 0.91
N VAL A 266 12.61 -4.75 1.59
CA VAL A 266 12.14 -3.45 2.09
C VAL A 266 13.18 -2.85 3.04
N VAL A 267 13.68 -3.63 4.01
CA VAL A 267 14.72 -3.18 4.96
C VAL A 267 16.02 -2.81 4.21
N LYS A 268 16.48 -3.64 3.27
CA LYS A 268 17.66 -3.33 2.47
C LYS A 268 17.48 -2.07 1.59
N GLY A 269 16.30 -1.89 1.00
CA GLY A 269 16.01 -0.74 0.15
C GLY A 269 15.99 0.59 0.91
N LEU A 270 15.43 0.59 2.13
CA LEU A 270 15.38 1.78 2.98
C LEU A 270 16.77 2.18 3.51
N THR A 271 17.62 1.20 3.82
CA THR A 271 18.99 1.49 4.32
C THR A 271 19.92 2.03 3.22
N LEU A 272 19.77 1.58 1.97
CA LEU A 272 20.54 2.11 0.84
C LEU A 272 20.13 3.53 0.44
N GLY A 273 18.89 3.93 0.69
CA GLY A 273 18.41 5.30 0.46
C GLY A 273 18.74 6.30 1.58
N GLY A 274 19.04 5.80 2.79
CA GLY A 274 19.25 6.62 3.99
C GLY A 274 20.72 6.93 4.33
N VAL A 275 21.68 6.25 3.72
CA VAL A 275 23.11 6.47 3.99
C VAL A 275 23.72 7.33 2.89
N LYS A 276 23.46 8.63 2.96
CA LYS A 276 24.32 9.69 2.44
C LYS A 276 24.65 10.59 3.61
N GLY A 277 25.68 10.25 4.33
CA GLY A 277 26.28 11.04 5.37
C GLY A 277 27.71 10.62 5.52
#